data_3c309e4e4897c3e5e9bced62f886d90b
#
_entry.id   3c309e4e4897c3e5e9bced62f886d90b
#
_cell.length_a   1.000
_cell.length_b   1.000
_cell.length_c   1.000
_cell.angle_alpha   90.00
_cell.angle_beta   90.00
_cell.angle_gamma   90.00
#
_symmetry.space_group_name_H-M   'P 1'
#
loop_
_entity.id
_entity.type
_entity.pdbx_description
1 polymer ?
#
loop_
_entity_poly.entity_id
_entity_poly.type
_entity_poly.pdbx_seq_one_letter_code
_entity_poly.pdbx_strand_id
1 'polypeptide(L)'
;MPDGEDPDSFSNKNGKDYFIDFTKQNKISIHQFIFDHYRNQTENNPSSMAIFEKTLRSTANTIKDQFIKKYVFEYFLERISSLTPHINNNKRQFFTKKTKSLKSTQKYFNESKSISLIEIKEFSLLYLILNNLEIFQENIHLIEKIKLFTNENKLVFDAILSKLKNGDKFVVNDLSIDSQLIDKIFKFASIKHILNNYQNNHDKIFDLLEEITRDLKNYELEFRIEELESKFAKDLSESTFNEIRELKKLQNIN
;
A
#
# COMPACT_ATOMS: atom_id res chain seq x y z
N MET A 1 -49.44 -14.56 -6.68
CA MET A 1 -50.83 -15.04 -6.77
C MET A 1 -51.59 -14.11 -7.72
N PRO A 2 -52.56 -14.57 -8.46
CA PRO A 2 -53.46 -13.68 -9.18
C PRO A 2 -54.19 -12.73 -8.24
N ASP A 3 -54.54 -11.54 -8.73
CA ASP A 3 -55.22 -10.53 -7.93
C ASP A 3 -56.58 -11.08 -7.39
N GLY A 4 -56.78 -10.92 -6.09
CA GLY A 4 -58.01 -11.35 -5.42
C GLY A 4 -58.04 -12.83 -4.99
N GLU A 5 -56.99 -13.60 -5.20
CA GLU A 5 -56.89 -14.99 -4.74
C GLU A 5 -55.84 -15.17 -3.62
N ASP A 6 -56.21 -15.90 -2.60
CA ASP A 6 -55.26 -16.39 -1.58
C ASP A 6 -54.71 -17.78 -1.94
N PRO A 7 -53.64 -18.27 -1.31
CA PRO A 7 -53.03 -19.56 -1.59
C PRO A 7 -54.00 -20.74 -1.46
N ASP A 8 -54.92 -20.67 -0.49
CA ASP A 8 -55.86 -21.76 -0.20
C ASP A 8 -56.96 -21.80 -1.29
N SER A 9 -57.56 -20.67 -1.64
CA SER A 9 -58.56 -20.59 -2.68
C SER A 9 -57.99 -21.00 -4.03
N PHE A 10 -56.76 -20.54 -4.36
CA PHE A 10 -56.11 -20.88 -5.62
C PHE A 10 -55.75 -22.37 -5.70
N SER A 11 -55.24 -22.96 -4.61
CA SER A 11 -54.93 -24.40 -4.57
C SER A 11 -56.16 -25.27 -4.66
N ASN A 12 -57.26 -24.86 -4.01
CA ASN A 12 -58.55 -25.60 -4.06
C ASN A 12 -59.20 -25.58 -5.43
N LYS A 13 -59.05 -24.46 -6.17
CA LYS A 13 -59.60 -24.34 -7.54
C LYS A 13 -58.81 -25.10 -8.58
N ASN A 14 -57.46 -25.09 -8.48
CA ASN A 14 -56.60 -25.54 -9.56
C ASN A 14 -55.87 -26.84 -9.23
N GLY A 15 -55.95 -27.33 -8.01
CA GLY A 15 -55.28 -28.50 -7.54
C GLY A 15 -53.80 -28.26 -7.10
N LYS A 16 -53.28 -29.23 -6.30
CA LYS A 16 -51.95 -29.14 -5.69
C LYS A 16 -50.81 -29.04 -6.73
N ASP A 17 -50.87 -29.84 -7.78
CA ASP A 17 -49.77 -29.94 -8.74
C ASP A 17 -49.66 -28.62 -9.54
N TYR A 18 -50.79 -28.05 -9.94
CA TYR A 18 -50.84 -26.76 -10.62
C TYR A 18 -50.31 -25.63 -9.69
N PHE A 19 -50.65 -25.66 -8.41
CA PHE A 19 -50.14 -24.68 -7.45
C PHE A 19 -48.61 -24.76 -7.31
N ILE A 20 -48.05 -25.96 -7.25
CA ILE A 20 -46.60 -26.17 -7.16
C ILE A 20 -45.92 -25.66 -8.43
N ASP A 21 -46.44 -25.93 -9.61
CA ASP A 21 -45.84 -25.48 -10.85
C ASP A 21 -46.00 -23.96 -11.05
N PHE A 22 -47.14 -23.39 -10.67
CA PHE A 22 -47.34 -21.94 -10.64
C PHE A 22 -46.33 -21.25 -9.72
N THR A 23 -46.09 -21.76 -8.51
CA THR A 23 -45.11 -21.19 -7.56
C THR A 23 -43.68 -21.30 -8.06
N LYS A 24 -43.33 -22.40 -8.76
CA LYS A 24 -41.98 -22.54 -9.36
C LYS A 24 -41.74 -21.55 -10.47
N GLN A 25 -42.74 -21.33 -11.37
CA GLN A 25 -42.63 -20.43 -12.50
C GLN A 25 -42.64 -18.96 -12.10
N ASN A 26 -43.36 -18.61 -11.04
CA ASN A 26 -43.53 -17.22 -10.57
C ASN A 26 -42.64 -16.87 -9.40
N LYS A 27 -41.68 -17.74 -9.03
CA LYS A 27 -40.73 -17.50 -7.97
C LYS A 27 -39.74 -16.41 -8.37
N ILE A 28 -39.72 -15.34 -7.61
CA ILE A 28 -38.69 -14.31 -7.72
C ILE A 28 -37.73 -14.39 -6.52
N SER A 29 -36.48 -14.04 -6.75
CA SER A 29 -35.49 -14.00 -5.67
C SER A 29 -35.71 -12.78 -4.79
N ILE A 30 -35.33 -12.86 -3.51
CA ILE A 30 -35.46 -11.76 -2.57
C ILE A 30 -34.72 -10.49 -3.03
N HIS A 31 -33.55 -10.64 -3.62
CA HIS A 31 -32.78 -9.52 -4.13
C HIS A 31 -33.44 -8.88 -5.38
N GLN A 32 -34.10 -9.67 -6.23
CA GLN A 32 -34.89 -9.13 -7.34
C GLN A 32 -36.11 -8.37 -6.80
N PHE A 33 -36.81 -8.92 -5.83
CA PHE A 33 -37.94 -8.25 -5.18
C PHE A 33 -37.53 -6.91 -4.58
N ILE A 34 -36.42 -6.87 -3.84
CA ILE A 34 -35.88 -5.64 -3.23
C ILE A 34 -35.54 -4.61 -4.31
N PHE A 35 -34.90 -5.04 -5.40
CA PHE A 35 -34.56 -4.17 -6.50
C PHE A 35 -35.79 -3.54 -7.15
N ASP A 36 -36.78 -4.37 -7.50
CA ASP A 36 -38.03 -3.94 -8.17
C ASP A 36 -38.86 -3.03 -7.25
N HIS A 37 -38.93 -3.34 -5.94
CA HIS A 37 -39.60 -2.53 -4.95
C HIS A 37 -39.06 -1.10 -4.89
N TYR A 38 -37.76 -0.92 -4.72
CA TYR A 38 -37.16 0.41 -4.68
C TYR A 38 -37.17 1.08 -6.06
N ARG A 39 -37.05 0.32 -7.15
CA ARG A 39 -37.11 0.87 -8.50
C ARG A 39 -38.46 1.49 -8.81
N ASN A 40 -39.56 0.83 -8.43
CA ASN A 40 -40.93 1.33 -8.66
C ASN A 40 -41.23 2.61 -7.89
N GLN A 41 -40.48 2.91 -6.83
CA GLN A 41 -40.61 4.14 -6.03
C GLN A 41 -39.68 5.27 -6.52
N THR A 42 -38.85 5.00 -7.54
CA THR A 42 -37.80 5.92 -7.99
C THR A 42 -38.14 6.57 -9.30
N GLU A 43 -38.13 7.89 -9.35
CA GLU A 43 -38.26 8.65 -10.59
C GLU A 43 -37.04 8.55 -11.50
N ASN A 44 -37.25 8.71 -12.82
CA ASN A 44 -36.19 8.70 -13.82
C ASN A 44 -35.44 10.03 -13.90
N ASN A 45 -34.93 10.53 -12.74
CA ASN A 45 -34.05 11.69 -12.71
C ASN A 45 -32.72 11.33 -12.01
N PRO A 46 -31.63 12.04 -12.32
CA PRO A 46 -30.30 11.71 -11.78
C PRO A 46 -30.21 11.70 -10.26
N SER A 47 -30.92 12.61 -9.59
CA SER A 47 -30.92 12.70 -8.12
C SER A 47 -31.63 11.51 -7.48
N SER A 48 -32.82 11.16 -7.97
CA SER A 48 -33.58 9.99 -7.49
C SER A 48 -32.84 8.69 -7.77
N MET A 49 -32.17 8.57 -8.94
CA MET A 49 -31.33 7.41 -9.25
C MET A 49 -30.12 7.29 -8.33
N ALA A 50 -29.50 8.39 -7.92
CA ALA A 50 -28.40 8.38 -6.95
C ALA A 50 -28.88 7.91 -5.55
N ILE A 51 -30.06 8.35 -5.12
CA ILE A 51 -30.68 7.90 -3.87
C ILE A 51 -31.02 6.42 -3.94
N PHE A 52 -31.59 5.95 -5.05
CA PHE A 52 -31.90 4.56 -5.31
C PHE A 52 -30.65 3.67 -5.21
N GLU A 53 -29.57 4.04 -5.88
CA GLU A 53 -28.31 3.31 -5.79
C GLU A 53 -27.77 3.27 -4.36
N LYS A 54 -27.80 4.41 -3.65
CA LYS A 54 -27.36 4.48 -2.25
C LYS A 54 -28.19 3.56 -1.35
N THR A 55 -29.50 3.50 -1.54
CA THR A 55 -30.41 2.65 -0.78
C THR A 55 -30.10 1.16 -1.01
N LEU A 56 -29.92 0.73 -2.27
CA LEU A 56 -29.56 -0.65 -2.57
C LEU A 56 -28.19 -1.04 -1.99
N ARG A 57 -27.21 -0.16 -2.06
CA ARG A 57 -25.90 -0.37 -1.44
C ARG A 57 -26.00 -0.50 0.09
N SER A 58 -26.81 0.34 0.71
CA SER A 58 -27.08 0.29 2.15
C SER A 58 -27.75 -1.04 2.53
N THR A 59 -28.77 -1.46 1.78
CA THR A 59 -29.47 -2.73 2.00
C THR A 59 -28.53 -3.93 1.84
N ALA A 60 -27.69 -3.96 0.80
CA ALA A 60 -26.68 -5.01 0.65
C ALA A 60 -25.68 -5.03 1.81
N ASN A 61 -25.36 -3.88 2.40
CA ASN A 61 -24.45 -3.79 3.54
C ASN A 61 -25.01 -4.37 4.85
N THR A 62 -26.31 -4.56 4.99
CA THR A 62 -26.92 -5.22 6.15
C THR A 62 -26.70 -6.73 6.18
N ILE A 63 -26.32 -7.33 5.05
CA ILE A 63 -26.07 -8.76 4.93
C ILE A 63 -24.81 -9.12 5.71
N LYS A 64 -24.94 -10.05 6.67
CA LYS A 64 -23.82 -10.47 7.54
C LYS A 64 -22.82 -11.36 6.81
N ASP A 65 -23.29 -12.25 5.95
CA ASP A 65 -22.45 -13.17 5.18
C ASP A 65 -21.72 -12.40 4.06
N GLN A 66 -20.39 -12.45 4.08
CA GLN A 66 -19.55 -11.69 3.14
C GLN A 66 -19.68 -12.17 1.69
N PHE A 67 -19.90 -13.48 1.48
CA PHE A 67 -20.04 -14.04 0.14
C PHE A 67 -21.40 -13.66 -0.46
N ILE A 68 -22.48 -13.86 0.29
CA ILE A 68 -23.83 -13.47 -0.15
C ILE A 68 -23.88 -11.96 -0.41
N LYS A 69 -23.31 -11.15 0.50
CA LYS A 69 -23.22 -9.71 0.35
C LYS A 69 -22.55 -9.31 -0.95
N LYS A 70 -21.41 -9.94 -1.30
CA LYS A 70 -20.68 -9.66 -2.54
C LYS A 70 -21.55 -9.91 -3.77
N TYR A 71 -22.18 -11.09 -3.87
CA TYR A 71 -22.99 -11.44 -5.03
C TYR A 71 -24.27 -10.60 -5.15
N VAL A 72 -24.92 -10.28 -4.04
CA VAL A 72 -26.10 -9.37 -4.05
C VAL A 72 -25.70 -7.97 -4.48
N PHE A 73 -24.54 -7.48 -4.03
CA PHE A 73 -24.01 -6.20 -4.44
C PHE A 73 -23.69 -6.13 -5.94
N GLU A 74 -23.04 -7.17 -6.49
CA GLU A 74 -22.76 -7.29 -7.92
C GLU A 74 -24.07 -7.34 -8.74
N TYR A 75 -25.06 -8.09 -8.29
CA TYR A 75 -26.38 -8.16 -8.93
C TYR A 75 -27.04 -6.77 -9.00
N PHE A 76 -27.02 -5.98 -7.93
CA PHE A 76 -27.57 -4.63 -7.93
C PHE A 76 -26.82 -3.70 -8.87
N LEU A 77 -25.50 -3.76 -8.89
CA LEU A 77 -24.68 -2.92 -9.78
C LEU A 77 -24.93 -3.23 -11.26
N GLU A 78 -25.03 -4.49 -11.62
CA GLU A 78 -25.33 -4.92 -12.99
C GLU A 78 -26.71 -4.38 -13.44
N ARG A 79 -27.72 -4.52 -12.59
CA ARG A 79 -29.07 -4.01 -12.87
C ARG A 79 -29.12 -2.48 -12.97
N ILE A 80 -28.43 -1.76 -12.08
CA ILE A 80 -28.32 -0.30 -12.14
C ILE A 80 -27.63 0.14 -13.43
N SER A 81 -26.55 -0.54 -13.82
CA SER A 81 -25.85 -0.21 -15.07
C SER A 81 -26.71 -0.40 -16.32
N SER A 82 -27.65 -1.33 -16.29
CA SER A 82 -28.59 -1.53 -17.38
C SER A 82 -29.69 -0.45 -17.48
N LEU A 83 -29.98 0.24 -16.37
CA LEU A 83 -30.94 1.33 -16.29
C LEU A 83 -30.39 2.70 -16.65
N THR A 84 -29.09 2.91 -16.41
CA THR A 84 -28.43 4.13 -16.84
C THR A 84 -28.33 4.11 -18.36
N PRO A 85 -28.80 5.19 -19.06
CA PRO A 85 -28.54 5.27 -20.47
C PRO A 85 -27.02 5.11 -20.62
N HIS A 86 -26.62 4.16 -21.46
CA HIS A 86 -25.23 4.02 -21.83
C HIS A 86 -24.76 5.39 -22.36
N ILE A 87 -24.28 6.23 -21.46
CA ILE A 87 -23.07 6.94 -21.79
C ILE A 87 -22.19 5.77 -22.20
N ASN A 88 -21.94 5.62 -23.53
CA ASN A 88 -20.93 4.69 -23.99
C ASN A 88 -19.78 4.79 -23.02
N ASN A 89 -19.90 4.05 -21.92
CA ASN A 89 -18.78 3.49 -21.26
C ASN A 89 -18.31 2.46 -22.31
N ASN A 90 -17.91 2.94 -23.46
CA ASN A 90 -16.56 2.65 -23.86
C ASN A 90 -15.86 2.71 -22.56
N LYS A 91 -15.96 1.54 -21.78
CA LYS A 91 -15.14 1.39 -20.64
C LYS A 91 -14.14 2.46 -20.89
N ARG A 92 -14.29 3.61 -20.17
CA ARG A 92 -13.06 4.26 -19.94
C ARG A 92 -12.34 3.09 -19.29
N GLN A 93 -12.03 2.18 -20.20
CA GLN A 93 -10.66 1.85 -20.16
C GLN A 93 -10.19 3.23 -19.96
N PHE A 94 -10.07 3.67 -18.68
CA PHE A 94 -8.87 4.35 -18.44
C PHE A 94 -7.91 3.43 -19.19
N PHE A 95 -7.92 3.72 -20.49
CA PHE A 95 -6.70 3.74 -21.19
C PHE A 95 -6.03 4.80 -20.33
N THR A 96 -5.56 4.35 -19.20
CA THR A 96 -4.16 4.33 -19.14
C THR A 96 -3.83 3.78 -20.49
N LYS A 97 -3.88 4.70 -21.54
CA LYS A 97 -3.02 4.55 -22.70
C LYS A 97 -1.83 4.12 -21.94
N LYS A 98 -1.54 2.76 -21.99
CA LYS A 98 -0.27 2.31 -21.41
C LYS A 98 0.65 3.14 -22.22
N THR A 99 0.85 4.36 -21.72
CA THR A 99 1.80 5.31 -22.24
C THR A 99 2.98 4.47 -22.11
N LYS A 100 3.44 3.91 -23.28
CA LYS A 100 4.53 2.93 -23.29
C LYS A 100 5.53 3.62 -22.40
N SER A 101 5.63 3.17 -21.15
CA SER A 101 6.45 3.85 -20.15
C SER A 101 7.78 3.98 -20.84
N LEU A 102 8.31 5.19 -20.90
CA LEU A 102 9.54 5.47 -21.62
C LEU A 102 10.50 4.35 -21.26
N LYS A 103 11.25 3.81 -22.23
CA LYS A 103 12.17 2.69 -21.97
C LYS A 103 13.05 2.95 -20.74
N SER A 104 13.40 4.22 -20.51
CA SER A 104 14.08 4.70 -19.30
C SER A 104 13.27 4.47 -18.02
N THR A 105 11.97 4.72 -18.02
CA THR A 105 11.09 4.51 -16.85
C THR A 105 10.90 3.01 -16.57
N GLN A 106 10.80 2.19 -17.61
CA GLN A 106 10.75 0.73 -17.44
C GLN A 106 12.05 0.17 -16.89
N LYS A 107 13.19 0.68 -17.38
CA LYS A 107 14.51 0.31 -16.88
C LYS A 107 14.66 0.70 -15.41
N TYR A 108 14.30 1.94 -15.06
CA TYR A 108 14.28 2.42 -13.67
C TYR A 108 13.41 1.55 -12.76
N PHE A 109 12.20 1.23 -13.19
CA PHE A 109 11.27 0.40 -12.42
C PHE A 109 11.77 -1.03 -12.23
N ASN A 110 12.41 -1.62 -13.25
CA ASN A 110 12.96 -2.96 -13.14
C ASN A 110 14.19 -3.00 -12.21
N GLU A 111 15.03 -1.99 -12.26
CA GLU A 111 16.17 -1.85 -11.36
C GLU A 111 15.74 -1.59 -9.91
N SER A 112 14.71 -0.76 -9.70
CA SER A 112 14.21 -0.47 -8.34
C SER A 112 13.54 -1.66 -7.66
N LYS A 113 13.00 -2.62 -8.42
CA LYS A 113 12.41 -3.84 -7.84
C LYS A 113 13.41 -4.75 -7.13
N SER A 114 14.67 -4.68 -7.49
CA SER A 114 15.74 -5.48 -6.88
C SER A 114 16.35 -4.82 -5.65
N ILE A 115 15.98 -3.58 -5.34
CA ILE A 115 16.52 -2.80 -4.24
C ILE A 115 15.59 -2.92 -3.04
N SER A 116 16.12 -3.30 -1.89
CA SER A 116 15.35 -3.39 -0.65
C SER A 116 15.05 -2.00 -0.07
N LEU A 117 14.02 -1.90 0.78
CA LEU A 117 13.68 -0.64 1.46
C LEU A 117 14.84 -0.11 2.32
N ILE A 118 15.60 -1.02 2.94
CA ILE A 118 16.75 -0.63 3.75
C ILE A 118 17.88 -0.06 2.88
N GLU A 119 18.16 -0.65 1.72
CA GLU A 119 19.14 -0.10 0.78
C GLU A 119 18.77 1.31 0.31
N ILE A 120 17.49 1.59 0.08
CA ILE A 120 17.03 2.94 -0.31
C ILE A 120 17.30 3.95 0.82
N LYS A 121 17.11 3.54 2.07
CA LYS A 121 17.42 4.39 3.24
C LYS A 121 18.93 4.60 3.39
N GLU A 122 19.73 3.57 3.20
CA GLU A 122 21.19 3.67 3.19
C GLU A 122 21.69 4.55 2.03
N PHE A 123 21.12 4.41 0.82
CA PHE A 123 21.42 5.33 -0.29
C PHE A 123 21.06 6.78 0.05
N SER A 124 19.97 7.00 0.77
CA SER A 124 19.58 8.34 1.20
C SER A 124 20.59 8.92 2.20
N LEU A 125 21.07 8.13 3.14
CA LEU A 125 22.13 8.54 4.07
C LEU A 125 23.42 8.89 3.32
N LEU A 126 23.90 7.99 2.46
CA LEU A 126 25.12 8.19 1.68
C LEU A 126 25.02 9.43 0.77
N TYR A 127 23.85 9.60 0.12
CA TYR A 127 23.57 10.77 -0.71
C TYR A 127 23.60 12.08 0.11
N LEU A 128 23.01 12.07 1.32
CA LEU A 128 23.01 13.22 2.22
C LEU A 128 24.45 13.62 2.59
N ILE A 129 25.29 12.64 2.97
CA ILE A 129 26.68 12.89 3.36
C ILE A 129 27.51 13.36 2.16
N LEU A 130 27.41 12.70 1.00
CA LEU A 130 28.19 13.03 -0.19
C LEU A 130 27.90 14.42 -0.74
N ASN A 131 26.68 14.92 -0.54
CA ASN A 131 26.33 16.29 -0.98
C ASN A 131 26.63 17.36 0.06
N ASN A 132 27.04 17.01 1.27
CA ASN A 132 27.28 17.93 2.38
C ASN A 132 28.58 17.60 3.14
N LEU A 133 29.63 17.25 2.40
CA LEU A 133 30.91 16.77 2.97
C LEU A 133 31.51 17.76 3.98
N GLU A 134 31.48 19.06 3.70
CA GLU A 134 32.02 20.09 4.59
C GLU A 134 31.30 20.10 5.96
N ILE A 135 29.98 20.01 5.96
CA ILE A 135 29.15 19.97 7.17
C ILE A 135 29.48 18.71 8.00
N PHE A 136 29.61 17.56 7.36
CA PHE A 136 29.89 16.30 8.07
C PHE A 136 31.37 16.12 8.43
N GLN A 137 32.27 16.85 7.79
CA GLN A 137 33.67 16.91 8.24
C GLN A 137 33.80 17.62 9.58
N GLU A 138 33.06 18.72 9.78
CA GLU A 138 33.02 19.42 11.06
C GLU A 138 32.24 18.66 12.14
N ASN A 139 31.28 17.84 11.75
CA ASN A 139 30.34 17.12 12.63
C ASN A 139 30.44 15.60 12.49
N ILE A 140 31.63 15.05 12.32
CA ILE A 140 31.87 13.63 12.07
C ILE A 140 31.29 12.71 13.15
N HIS A 141 31.25 13.20 14.41
CA HIS A 141 30.75 12.47 15.56
C HIS A 141 29.25 12.09 15.42
N LEU A 142 28.49 12.78 14.55
CA LEU A 142 27.08 12.50 14.29
C LEU A 142 26.89 11.26 13.43
N ILE A 143 27.85 10.98 12.54
CA ILE A 143 27.73 9.90 11.56
C ILE A 143 28.58 8.67 11.92
N GLU A 144 29.66 8.80 12.67
CA GLU A 144 30.61 7.70 12.94
C GLU A 144 30.00 6.48 13.63
N LYS A 145 28.87 6.64 14.35
CA LYS A 145 28.18 5.58 15.08
C LYS A 145 27.05 4.91 14.30
N ILE A 146 26.78 5.40 13.09
CA ILE A 146 25.71 4.85 12.25
C ILE A 146 26.19 3.53 11.66
N LYS A 147 25.31 2.52 11.73
CA LYS A 147 25.58 1.21 11.17
C LYS A 147 24.76 1.01 9.89
N LEU A 148 25.40 0.51 8.86
CA LEU A 148 24.76 0.07 7.63
C LEU A 148 24.67 -1.45 7.59
N PHE A 149 23.68 -1.98 6.85
CA PHE A 149 23.37 -3.40 6.80
C PHE A 149 23.89 -4.04 5.53
N THR A 150 23.84 -3.28 4.41
CA THR A 150 24.29 -3.76 3.11
C THR A 150 25.81 -3.67 3.01
N ASN A 151 26.49 -4.77 2.70
CA ASN A 151 27.95 -4.82 2.65
C ASN A 151 28.55 -3.81 1.67
N GLU A 152 27.96 -3.66 0.49
CA GLU A 152 28.42 -2.69 -0.52
C GLU A 152 28.35 -1.25 0.01
N ASN A 153 27.22 -0.87 0.59
CA ASN A 153 26.99 0.48 1.14
C ASN A 153 27.90 0.74 2.34
N LYS A 154 28.17 -0.28 3.16
CA LYS A 154 29.11 -0.20 4.29
C LYS A 154 30.52 0.13 3.81
N LEU A 155 31.00 -0.50 2.74
CA LEU A 155 32.32 -0.19 2.16
C LEU A 155 32.42 1.26 1.70
N VAL A 156 31.36 1.78 1.06
CA VAL A 156 31.27 3.20 0.67
C VAL A 156 31.33 4.11 1.89
N PHE A 157 30.54 3.78 2.90
CA PHE A 157 30.46 4.57 4.13
C PHE A 157 31.79 4.62 4.89
N ASP A 158 32.45 3.47 5.03
CA ASP A 158 33.75 3.34 5.69
C ASP A 158 34.83 4.14 4.93
N ALA A 159 34.81 4.13 3.60
CA ALA A 159 35.72 4.91 2.77
C ALA A 159 35.48 6.42 2.95
N ILE A 160 34.22 6.87 3.00
CA ILE A 160 33.86 8.28 3.28
C ILE A 160 34.34 8.66 4.67
N LEU A 161 34.05 7.87 5.71
CA LEU A 161 34.46 8.15 7.08
C LEU A 161 35.99 8.25 7.21
N SER A 162 36.74 7.38 6.55
CA SER A 162 38.20 7.41 6.54
C SER A 162 38.75 8.73 5.97
N LYS A 163 38.20 9.20 4.87
CA LYS A 163 38.58 10.46 4.23
C LYS A 163 38.21 11.66 5.08
N LEU A 164 37.00 11.68 5.65
CA LEU A 164 36.56 12.76 6.54
C LEU A 164 37.41 12.86 7.80
N LYS A 165 37.82 11.72 8.39
CA LYS A 165 38.71 11.67 9.58
C LYS A 165 40.11 12.19 9.30
N ASN A 166 40.62 11.97 8.09
CA ASN A 166 41.93 12.46 7.68
C ASN A 166 41.94 13.98 7.38
N GLY A 167 40.77 14.61 7.30
CA GLY A 167 40.67 16.02 6.97
C GLY A 167 40.91 16.32 5.49
N ASP A 168 40.92 15.30 4.63
CA ASP A 168 41.15 15.44 3.22
C ASP A 168 39.95 16.09 2.55
N LYS A 169 40.18 17.15 1.76
CA LYS A 169 39.18 17.63 0.81
C LYS A 169 39.16 16.66 -0.36
N PHE A 170 38.08 15.91 -0.51
CA PHE A 170 37.93 14.94 -1.60
C PHE A 170 36.62 15.18 -2.36
N VAL A 171 36.61 14.75 -3.60
CA VAL A 171 35.41 14.69 -4.43
C VAL A 171 34.97 13.23 -4.54
N VAL A 172 33.71 12.99 -4.83
CA VAL A 172 33.15 11.63 -4.97
C VAL A 172 34.00 10.72 -5.88
N ASN A 173 34.64 11.29 -6.91
CA ASN A 173 35.51 10.56 -7.83
C ASN A 173 36.85 10.11 -7.21
N ASP A 174 37.24 10.67 -6.07
CA ASP A 174 38.49 10.31 -5.36
C ASP A 174 38.28 9.10 -4.43
N LEU A 175 37.03 8.66 -4.30
CA LEU A 175 36.70 7.44 -3.60
C LEU A 175 37.01 6.27 -4.55
N SER A 176 37.93 5.38 -4.18
CA SER A 176 38.27 4.15 -4.94
C SER A 176 37.13 3.13 -4.86
N ILE A 177 35.93 3.52 -5.30
CA ILE A 177 34.69 2.77 -5.22
C ILE A 177 34.14 2.54 -6.63
N ASP A 178 33.39 1.45 -6.81
CA ASP A 178 32.73 1.16 -8.08
C ASP A 178 31.77 2.31 -8.47
N SER A 179 32.01 2.89 -9.64
CA SER A 179 31.20 3.98 -10.20
C SER A 179 29.73 3.58 -10.34
N GLN A 180 29.43 2.30 -10.60
CA GLN A 180 28.06 1.81 -10.72
C GLN A 180 27.30 1.91 -9.39
N LEU A 181 27.98 1.69 -8.27
CA LEU A 181 27.37 1.83 -6.93
C LEU A 181 27.09 3.29 -6.59
N ILE A 182 28.02 4.18 -6.92
CA ILE A 182 27.81 5.63 -6.78
C ILE A 182 26.63 6.10 -7.62
N ASP A 183 26.54 5.64 -8.87
CA ASP A 183 25.40 5.96 -9.74
C ASP A 183 24.06 5.45 -9.15
N LYS A 184 24.05 4.26 -8.53
CA LYS A 184 22.85 3.75 -7.83
C LYS A 184 22.45 4.64 -6.66
N ILE A 185 23.41 5.06 -5.83
CA ILE A 185 23.16 5.96 -4.69
C ILE A 185 22.52 7.25 -5.19
N PHE A 186 23.12 7.91 -6.18
CA PHE A 186 22.60 9.16 -6.75
C PHE A 186 21.26 9.00 -7.47
N LYS A 187 20.98 7.82 -8.00
CA LYS A 187 19.75 7.52 -8.74
C LYS A 187 18.58 7.20 -7.82
N PHE A 188 18.80 6.42 -6.76
CA PHE A 188 17.73 5.82 -5.94
C PHE A 188 17.57 6.44 -4.54
N ALA A 189 18.40 7.40 -4.14
CA ALA A 189 18.22 8.12 -2.89
C ALA A 189 16.87 8.84 -2.87
N SER A 190 16.02 8.49 -1.89
CA SER A 190 14.65 9.03 -1.79
C SER A 190 14.62 10.51 -1.43
N ILE A 191 15.63 11.01 -0.70
CA ILE A 191 15.71 12.40 -0.23
C ILE A 191 16.18 13.42 -1.27
N LYS A 192 16.54 12.97 -2.47
CA LYS A 192 17.10 13.83 -3.52
C LYS A 192 16.27 15.08 -3.80
N HIS A 193 14.95 14.91 -3.91
CA HIS A 193 14.05 16.04 -4.18
C HIS A 193 13.89 16.96 -2.97
N ILE A 194 13.97 16.43 -1.77
CA ILE A 194 13.88 17.19 -0.52
C ILE A 194 15.14 18.03 -0.36
N LEU A 195 16.32 17.42 -0.51
CA LEU A 195 17.61 18.09 -0.32
C LEU A 195 17.81 19.26 -1.28
N ASN A 196 17.37 19.15 -2.53
CA ASN A 196 17.46 20.24 -3.52
C ASN A 196 16.73 21.51 -3.06
N ASN A 197 15.72 21.42 -2.21
CA ASN A 197 14.98 22.56 -1.68
C ASN A 197 15.65 23.18 -0.44
N TYR A 198 16.62 22.50 0.16
CA TYR A 198 17.25 22.90 1.43
C TYR A 198 18.78 23.03 1.35
N GLN A 199 19.30 23.24 0.11
CA GLN A 199 20.72 23.44 -0.15
C GLN A 199 21.28 24.55 0.69
N ASN A 200 21.74 24.67 1.73
CA ASN A 200 22.29 25.72 2.61
C ASN A 200 21.55 25.87 3.95
N ASN A 201 20.66 24.95 4.29
CA ASN A 201 20.00 24.97 5.59
C ASN A 201 20.54 23.82 6.45
N HIS A 202 21.54 24.09 7.28
CA HIS A 202 22.22 23.11 8.13
C HIS A 202 21.26 22.40 9.07
N ASP A 203 20.30 23.12 9.68
CA ASP A 203 19.34 22.55 10.60
C ASP A 203 18.50 21.47 9.91
N LYS A 204 18.06 21.74 8.67
CA LYS A 204 17.30 20.77 7.88
C LYS A 204 18.12 19.54 7.47
N ILE A 205 19.40 19.70 7.24
CA ILE A 205 20.32 18.59 6.94
C ILE A 205 20.45 17.69 8.18
N PHE A 206 20.55 18.28 9.37
CA PHE A 206 20.60 17.51 10.62
C PHE A 206 19.26 16.86 10.95
N ASP A 207 18.12 17.52 10.73
CA ASP A 207 16.79 16.92 10.88
C ASP A 207 16.65 15.66 9.99
N LEU A 208 17.07 15.76 8.70
CA LEU A 208 17.06 14.63 7.78
C LEU A 208 17.99 13.50 8.20
N LEU A 209 19.17 13.84 8.71
CA LEU A 209 20.12 12.85 9.24
C LEU A 209 19.50 12.10 10.41
N GLU A 210 18.87 12.82 11.34
CA GLU A 210 18.23 12.23 12.51
C GLU A 210 17.08 11.30 12.10
N GLU A 211 16.23 11.74 11.18
CA GLU A 211 15.13 10.93 10.65
C GLU A 211 15.64 9.63 10.00
N ILE A 212 16.62 9.71 9.10
CA ILE A 212 17.19 8.53 8.44
C ILE A 212 17.87 7.62 9.47
N THR A 213 18.61 8.19 10.43
CA THR A 213 19.29 7.41 11.48
C THR A 213 18.30 6.68 12.39
N ARG A 214 17.19 7.33 12.74
CA ARG A 214 16.10 6.71 13.49
C ARG A 214 15.49 5.54 12.73
N ASP A 215 15.23 5.73 11.44
CA ASP A 215 14.70 4.67 10.58
C ASP A 215 15.65 3.46 10.48
N LEU A 216 16.96 3.69 10.36
CA LEU A 216 17.97 2.63 10.33
C LEU A 216 18.02 1.88 11.67
N LYS A 217 17.94 2.59 12.81
CA LYS A 217 17.87 1.97 14.14
C LYS A 217 16.61 1.13 14.33
N ASN A 218 15.46 1.62 13.86
CA ASN A 218 14.21 0.86 13.94
C ASN A 218 14.30 -0.43 13.12
N TYR A 219 14.92 -0.37 11.95
CA TYR A 219 15.17 -1.57 11.14
C TYR A 219 16.12 -2.56 11.86
N GLU A 220 17.19 -2.07 12.51
CA GLU A 220 18.07 -2.91 13.34
C GLU A 220 17.29 -3.66 14.42
N LEU A 221 16.38 -2.94 15.11
CA LEU A 221 15.52 -3.53 16.14
C LEU A 221 14.56 -4.57 15.57
N GLU A 222 13.90 -4.28 14.45
CA GLU A 222 13.00 -5.21 13.77
C GLU A 222 13.74 -6.49 13.36
N PHE A 223 14.88 -6.34 12.70
CA PHE A 223 15.70 -7.47 12.29
C PHE A 223 16.13 -8.34 13.48
N ARG A 224 16.54 -7.68 14.59
CA ARG A 224 16.93 -8.38 15.82
C ARG A 224 15.76 -9.12 16.46
N ILE A 225 14.56 -8.51 16.45
CA ILE A 225 13.33 -9.15 16.95
C ILE A 225 13.01 -10.38 16.12
N GLU A 226 13.01 -10.28 14.79
CA GLU A 226 12.74 -11.41 13.88
C GLU A 226 13.73 -12.57 14.08
N GLU A 227 15.02 -12.26 14.25
CA GLU A 227 16.05 -13.26 14.54
C GLU A 227 15.76 -14.00 15.86
N LEU A 228 15.42 -13.25 16.90
CA LEU A 228 15.07 -13.81 18.21
C LEU A 228 13.76 -14.59 18.20
N GLU A 229 12.73 -14.12 17.47
CA GLU A 229 11.48 -14.86 17.30
C GLU A 229 11.72 -16.19 16.58
N SER A 230 12.59 -16.20 15.58
CA SER A 230 12.98 -17.42 14.87
C SER A 230 13.74 -18.41 15.77
N LYS A 231 14.56 -17.91 16.70
CA LYS A 231 15.24 -18.73 17.74
C LYS A 231 14.25 -19.23 18.77
N PHE A 232 13.37 -18.35 19.26
CA PHE A 232 12.34 -18.69 20.24
C PHE A 232 11.40 -19.78 19.76
N ALA A 233 11.01 -19.74 18.49
CA ALA A 233 10.17 -20.77 17.87
C ALA A 233 10.81 -22.18 17.90
N LYS A 234 12.15 -22.26 18.01
CA LYS A 234 12.89 -23.54 18.08
C LYS A 234 13.15 -23.99 19.50
N ASP A 235 13.38 -23.07 20.43
CA ASP A 235 13.99 -23.37 21.72
C ASP A 235 13.12 -22.95 22.94
N LEU A 236 12.00 -22.26 22.73
CA LEU A 236 11.03 -21.80 23.74
C LEU A 236 11.67 -21.30 25.06
N SER A 237 12.81 -20.63 24.96
CA SER A 237 13.59 -20.16 26.11
C SER A 237 12.96 -18.92 26.73
N GLU A 238 12.80 -18.91 28.06
CA GLU A 238 12.29 -17.76 28.82
C GLU A 238 13.19 -16.51 28.67
N SER A 239 14.51 -16.71 28.59
CA SER A 239 15.48 -15.63 28.39
C SER A 239 15.26 -14.95 27.03
N THR A 240 15.08 -15.73 25.96
CA THR A 240 14.81 -15.19 24.60
C THR A 240 13.47 -14.47 24.57
N PHE A 241 12.45 -14.98 25.24
CA PHE A 241 11.15 -14.30 25.36
C PHE A 241 11.25 -12.93 26.04
N ASN A 242 11.99 -12.86 27.14
CA ASN A 242 12.21 -11.61 27.87
C ASN A 242 12.99 -10.59 27.03
N GLU A 243 14.02 -11.03 26.28
CA GLU A 243 14.78 -10.15 25.35
C GLU A 243 13.86 -9.59 24.25
N ILE A 244 13.03 -10.41 23.61
CA ILE A 244 12.04 -9.97 22.62
C ILE A 244 11.09 -8.92 23.23
N ARG A 245 10.60 -9.17 24.44
CA ARG A 245 9.69 -8.25 25.13
C ARG A 245 10.33 -6.89 25.39
N GLU A 246 11.57 -6.86 25.82
CA GLU A 246 12.30 -5.60 26.06
C GLU A 246 12.55 -4.84 24.74
N LEU A 247 12.97 -5.53 23.67
CA LEU A 247 13.18 -4.90 22.37
C LEU A 247 11.88 -4.33 21.78
N LYS A 248 10.76 -5.04 21.92
CA LYS A 248 9.43 -4.53 21.49
C LYS A 248 8.98 -3.31 22.29
N LYS A 249 9.35 -3.19 23.56
CA LYS A 249 9.10 -1.96 24.32
C LYS A 249 9.90 -0.78 23.76
N LEU A 250 11.18 -1.00 23.43
CA LEU A 250 12.03 0.05 22.84
C LEU A 250 11.51 0.50 21.47
N GLN A 251 10.99 -0.41 20.66
CA GLN A 251 10.38 -0.10 19.38
C GLN A 251 9.14 0.81 19.50
N ASN A 252 8.35 0.64 20.56
CA ASN A 252 7.15 1.45 20.79
C ASN A 252 7.44 2.85 21.39
N ILE A 253 8.67 3.10 21.82
CA ILE A 253 9.08 4.38 22.43
C ILE A 253 9.72 5.31 21.38
N ASN A 254 10.27 4.76 20.29
CA ASN A 254 10.90 5.49 19.19
C ASN A 254 9.89 5.87 18.10
#